data_521aa15a12c19b0ab14140bba6640fbc
#
_entry.id   521aa15a12c19b0ab14140bba6640fbc
#
_cell.length_a   1.000
_cell.length_b   1.000
_cell.length_c   1.000
_cell.angle_alpha   90.00
_cell.angle_beta   90.00
_cell.angle_gamma   90.00
#
_symmetry.space_group_name_H-M   'P 1'
#
loop_
_entity.id
_entity.type
_entity.pdbx_description
1 polymer ?
#
loop_
_entity_poly.entity_id
_entity_poly.type
_entity_poly.pdbx_seq_one_letter_code
_entity_poly.pdbx_strand_id
1 'polypeptide(L)'
;MCIRDSSDAFDLELKKFLSEINVEDVPSNFTTFYNSNLNKKETADKKIKYNNKILHQSKLINYFNGDYAKSKIEEDLDKFLKKIKKDKKYFLSKKDIIFLEALKSDGVKISKKYDSLYEVKQSEMPADIQTMIDNNEIGAALLRIIEVIGPDKIENIDEDTVYFIINTLNQLNVDLIRNKLLLKVLPLKV
;
A
#
# COMPACT_ATOMS: atom_id res chain seq x y z
N MET A 1 23.45 1.11 11.47
CA MET A 1 22.38 0.78 12.42
C MET A 1 21.09 0.83 11.63
N CYS A 2 20.51 -0.34 11.30
CA CYS A 2 19.37 -0.41 10.37
C CYS A 2 18.07 -0.04 11.07
N ILE A 3 17.27 0.83 10.47
CA ILE A 3 15.94 1.26 10.94
C ILE A 3 14.98 0.05 11.13
N ARG A 4 15.28 -1.07 10.51
CA ARG A 4 14.52 -2.34 10.65
C ARG A 4 14.59 -2.90 12.07
N ASP A 5 15.76 -2.86 12.71
CA ASP A 5 15.97 -3.41 14.07
C ASP A 5 15.22 -2.60 15.14
N SER A 6 15.02 -1.30 14.91
CA SER A 6 14.30 -0.44 15.87
C SER A 6 12.78 -0.62 15.83
N SER A 7 12.20 -1.00 14.68
CA SER A 7 10.77 -1.26 14.56
C SER A 7 10.39 -2.57 15.26
N ASP A 8 11.20 -3.61 15.08
CA ASP A 8 10.94 -4.93 15.70
C ASP A 8 11.14 -4.88 17.22
N ALA A 9 12.15 -4.12 17.68
CA ALA A 9 12.38 -3.88 19.09
C ALA A 9 11.23 -3.08 19.72
N PHE A 10 10.72 -2.05 19.04
CA PHE A 10 9.58 -1.27 19.51
C PHE A 10 8.30 -2.13 19.59
N ASP A 11 8.03 -2.95 18.58
CA ASP A 11 6.87 -3.86 18.58
C ASP A 11 6.95 -4.89 19.71
N LEU A 12 8.15 -5.36 20.04
CA LEU A 12 8.38 -6.29 21.14
C LEU A 12 8.14 -5.64 22.50
N GLU A 13 8.69 -4.45 22.73
CA GLU A 13 8.51 -3.69 23.96
C GLU A 13 7.05 -3.25 24.15
N LEU A 14 6.37 -2.82 23.07
CA LEU A 14 4.96 -2.48 23.09
C LEU A 14 4.10 -3.70 23.51
N LYS A 15 4.37 -4.88 22.94
CA LYS A 15 3.66 -6.11 23.31
C LYS A 15 3.90 -6.49 24.76
N LYS A 16 5.13 -6.37 25.23
CA LYS A 16 5.48 -6.62 26.61
C LYS A 16 4.70 -5.68 27.55
N PHE A 17 4.75 -4.37 27.28
CA PHE A 17 4.01 -3.36 28.04
C PHE A 17 2.50 -3.64 28.05
N LEU A 18 1.91 -3.92 26.88
CA LEU A 18 0.48 -4.24 26.79
C LEU A 18 0.11 -5.53 27.53
N SER A 19 1.00 -6.52 27.61
CA SER A 19 0.75 -7.79 28.33
C SER A 19 0.73 -7.60 29.86
N GLU A 20 1.29 -6.53 30.39
CA GLU A 20 1.30 -6.18 31.80
C GLU A 20 0.02 -5.44 32.24
N ILE A 21 -0.79 -4.95 31.30
CA ILE A 21 -2.04 -4.25 31.58
C ILE A 21 -3.19 -5.26 31.67
N ASN A 22 -4.00 -5.21 32.74
CA ASN A 22 -5.20 -6.00 32.82
C ASN A 22 -6.25 -5.52 31.81
N VAL A 23 -6.93 -6.46 31.14
CA VAL A 23 -7.97 -6.13 30.13
C VAL A 23 -9.07 -5.24 30.71
N GLU A 24 -9.38 -5.42 31.99
CA GLU A 24 -10.41 -4.64 32.71
C GLU A 24 -10.02 -3.17 32.90
N ASP A 25 -8.72 -2.86 32.90
CA ASP A 25 -8.19 -1.50 33.02
C ASP A 25 -8.09 -0.76 31.69
N VAL A 26 -8.38 -1.45 30.57
CA VAL A 26 -8.30 -0.86 29.23
C VAL A 26 -9.58 -0.08 28.93
N PRO A 27 -9.51 1.25 28.69
CA PRO A 27 -10.67 2.04 28.30
C PRO A 27 -11.35 1.47 27.05
N SER A 28 -12.67 1.50 26.99
CA SER A 28 -13.47 0.87 25.92
C SER A 28 -13.08 1.33 24.50
N ASN A 29 -12.68 2.58 24.34
CA ASN A 29 -12.20 3.14 23.08
C ASN A 29 -10.82 2.61 22.65
N PHE A 30 -10.03 2.01 23.56
CA PHE A 30 -8.73 1.41 23.26
C PHE A 30 -8.76 -0.12 23.19
N THR A 31 -9.87 -0.77 23.52
CA THR A 31 -9.99 -2.24 23.57
C THR A 31 -9.65 -2.88 22.23
N THR A 32 -10.06 -2.28 21.12
CA THR A 32 -9.73 -2.80 19.76
C THR A 32 -8.23 -2.73 19.49
N PHE A 33 -7.57 -1.62 19.82
CA PHE A 33 -6.12 -1.46 19.69
C PHE A 33 -5.37 -2.46 20.57
N TYR A 34 -5.77 -2.58 21.85
CA TYR A 34 -5.20 -3.52 22.80
C TYR A 34 -5.28 -4.96 22.28
N ASN A 35 -6.46 -5.43 21.92
CA ASN A 35 -6.67 -6.78 21.41
C ASN A 35 -5.93 -7.05 20.09
N SER A 36 -5.85 -6.09 19.19
CA SER A 36 -5.15 -6.23 17.92
C SER A 36 -3.63 -6.36 18.09
N ASN A 37 -3.06 -5.80 19.18
CA ASN A 37 -1.63 -5.86 19.44
C ASN A 37 -1.22 -7.02 20.34
N LEU A 38 -2.06 -7.44 21.30
CA LEU A 38 -1.82 -8.63 22.11
C LEU A 38 -2.17 -9.93 21.39
N ASN A 39 -3.35 -9.95 20.74
CA ASN A 39 -3.83 -11.14 20.02
C ASN A 39 -3.33 -11.20 18.56
N LYS A 40 -2.19 -10.61 18.25
CA LYS A 40 -1.44 -11.04 17.07
C LYS A 40 -0.94 -12.49 17.29
N LYS A 41 -1.88 -13.46 17.44
CA LYS A 41 -1.71 -14.70 16.73
C LYS A 41 -1.36 -14.27 15.34
N GLU A 42 -0.14 -14.58 14.90
CA GLU A 42 0.24 -14.54 13.51
C GLU A 42 -1.02 -14.95 12.76
N THR A 43 -1.70 -13.97 12.17
CA THR A 43 -2.80 -14.28 11.28
C THR A 43 -2.09 -15.08 10.23
N ALA A 44 -2.26 -16.40 10.32
CA ALA A 44 -1.66 -17.37 9.41
C ALA A 44 -1.81 -16.74 8.04
N ASP A 45 -0.67 -16.38 7.43
CA ASP A 45 -0.62 -15.60 6.20
C ASP A 45 -1.68 -16.14 5.28
N LYS A 46 -2.79 -15.40 5.15
CA LYS A 46 -3.87 -15.82 4.26
C LYS A 46 -3.17 -15.96 2.93
N LYS A 47 -3.03 -17.20 2.46
CA LYS A 47 -2.27 -17.50 1.24
C LYS A 47 -2.79 -16.59 0.14
N ILE A 48 -1.97 -15.64 -0.27
CA ILE A 48 -2.32 -14.70 -1.33
C ILE A 48 -2.52 -15.54 -2.59
N LYS A 49 -3.72 -15.48 -3.13
CA LYS A 49 -4.05 -16.16 -4.37
C LYS A 49 -3.72 -15.23 -5.53
N TYR A 50 -2.73 -15.58 -6.32
CA TYR A 50 -2.33 -14.77 -7.46
C TYR A 50 -3.18 -15.08 -8.69
N ASN A 51 -3.59 -14.02 -9.38
CA ASN A 51 -4.20 -14.10 -10.71
C ASN A 51 -3.29 -13.41 -11.73
N ASN A 52 -2.44 -14.20 -12.39
CA ASN A 52 -1.50 -13.68 -13.38
C ASN A 52 -2.15 -13.17 -14.69
N LYS A 53 -3.48 -13.06 -14.75
CA LYS A 53 -4.20 -12.41 -15.85
C LYS A 53 -4.50 -10.95 -15.54
N ILE A 54 -4.47 -10.54 -14.27
CA ILE A 54 -4.76 -9.18 -13.81
C ILE A 54 -3.49 -8.62 -13.18
N LEU A 55 -3.08 -7.43 -13.57
CA LEU A 55 -1.78 -6.88 -13.21
C LEU A 55 -1.60 -6.75 -11.69
N HIS A 56 -2.49 -6.03 -11.01
CA HIS A 56 -2.41 -5.80 -9.56
C HIS A 56 -2.64 -7.06 -8.70
N GLN A 57 -3.14 -8.16 -9.31
CA GLN A 57 -3.34 -9.45 -8.64
C GLN A 57 -2.26 -10.47 -8.99
N SER A 58 -1.34 -10.10 -9.87
CA SER A 58 -0.27 -10.99 -10.32
C SER A 58 0.84 -11.12 -9.26
N LYS A 59 1.73 -12.09 -9.45
CA LYS A 59 2.92 -12.26 -8.59
C LYS A 59 3.83 -11.04 -8.54
N LEU A 60 3.68 -10.09 -9.47
CA LEU A 60 4.47 -8.85 -9.50
C LEU A 60 4.25 -8.00 -8.24
N ILE A 61 3.12 -8.17 -7.54
CA ILE A 61 2.85 -7.45 -6.28
C ILE A 61 3.87 -7.77 -5.18
N ASN A 62 4.54 -8.91 -5.26
CA ASN A 62 5.59 -9.30 -4.30
C ASN A 62 6.81 -8.37 -4.36
N TYR A 63 6.90 -7.49 -5.36
CA TYR A 63 7.89 -6.42 -5.38
C TYR A 63 7.80 -5.55 -4.12
N PHE A 64 6.60 -5.25 -3.66
CA PHE A 64 6.38 -4.43 -2.47
C PHE A 64 6.69 -5.15 -1.15
N ASN A 65 6.88 -6.48 -1.18
CA ASN A 65 7.45 -7.25 -0.05
C ASN A 65 8.99 -7.27 -0.05
N GLY A 66 9.62 -6.76 -1.12
CA GLY A 66 11.08 -6.85 -1.30
C GLY A 66 11.55 -8.17 -1.93
N ASP A 67 10.63 -9.01 -2.42
CA ASP A 67 10.97 -10.32 -3.01
C ASP A 67 11.47 -10.23 -4.46
N TYR A 68 11.44 -9.02 -5.04
CA TYR A 68 11.87 -8.78 -6.42
C TYR A 68 13.00 -7.76 -6.50
N ALA A 69 14.05 -8.10 -7.24
CA ALA A 69 15.03 -7.10 -7.67
C ALA A 69 14.40 -6.15 -8.71
N LYS A 70 14.80 -4.87 -8.68
CA LYS A 70 14.25 -3.83 -9.57
C LYS A 70 14.38 -4.18 -11.06
N SER A 71 15.53 -4.70 -11.49
CA SER A 71 15.74 -5.14 -12.88
C SER A 71 14.78 -6.25 -13.29
N LYS A 72 14.49 -7.17 -12.38
CA LYS A 72 13.59 -8.30 -12.65
C LYS A 72 12.13 -7.85 -12.75
N ILE A 73 11.69 -6.93 -11.90
CA ILE A 73 10.33 -6.40 -11.99
C ILE A 73 10.13 -5.62 -13.29
N GLU A 74 11.12 -4.86 -13.76
CA GLU A 74 11.07 -4.13 -15.04
C GLU A 74 10.88 -5.09 -16.23
N GLU A 75 11.65 -6.19 -16.26
CA GLU A 75 11.55 -7.19 -17.32
C GLU A 75 10.18 -7.90 -17.32
N ASP A 76 9.74 -8.38 -16.16
CA ASP A 76 8.50 -9.15 -16.03
C ASP A 76 7.27 -8.26 -16.26
N LEU A 77 7.34 -6.98 -15.85
CA LEU A 77 6.32 -5.98 -16.12
C LEU A 77 6.23 -5.67 -17.63
N ASP A 78 7.36 -5.50 -18.33
CA ASP A 78 7.34 -5.28 -19.79
C ASP A 78 6.71 -6.47 -20.52
N LYS A 79 7.02 -7.70 -20.11
CA LYS A 79 6.39 -8.92 -20.66
C LYS A 79 4.88 -8.92 -20.41
N PHE A 80 4.44 -8.54 -19.22
CA PHE A 80 3.03 -8.47 -18.87
C PHE A 80 2.30 -7.40 -19.69
N LEU A 81 2.82 -6.17 -19.72
CA LEU A 81 2.25 -5.05 -20.48
C LEU A 81 2.22 -5.32 -22.00
N LYS A 82 3.24 -5.99 -22.54
CA LYS A 82 3.26 -6.44 -23.93
C LYS A 82 2.15 -7.43 -24.25
N LYS A 83 1.82 -8.32 -23.30
CA LYS A 83 0.74 -9.30 -23.44
C LYS A 83 -0.62 -8.60 -23.44
N ILE A 84 -0.88 -7.71 -22.46
CA ILE A 84 -2.17 -7.02 -22.37
C ILE A 84 -2.39 -6.04 -23.53
N LYS A 85 -1.34 -5.38 -24.04
CA LYS A 85 -1.45 -4.52 -25.22
C LYS A 85 -1.94 -5.27 -26.48
N LYS A 86 -1.70 -6.57 -26.55
CA LYS A 86 -2.21 -7.43 -27.64
C LYS A 86 -3.66 -7.87 -27.40
N ASP A 87 -4.10 -7.86 -26.16
CA ASP A 87 -5.45 -8.25 -25.77
C ASP A 87 -6.38 -7.03 -25.78
N LYS A 88 -7.10 -6.84 -26.87
CA LYS A 88 -8.05 -5.71 -27.04
C LYS A 88 -9.19 -5.69 -26.02
N LYS A 89 -9.37 -6.76 -25.23
CA LYS A 89 -10.41 -6.90 -24.21
C LYS A 89 -9.91 -6.51 -22.82
N TYR A 90 -8.59 -6.33 -22.64
CA TYR A 90 -8.03 -5.95 -21.36
C TYR A 90 -8.01 -4.42 -21.22
N PHE A 91 -8.68 -3.93 -20.17
CA PHE A 91 -8.61 -2.54 -19.75
C PHE A 91 -7.93 -2.48 -18.39
N LEU A 92 -6.98 -1.57 -18.24
CA LEU A 92 -6.33 -1.35 -16.94
C LEU A 92 -7.37 -0.77 -15.97
N SER A 93 -7.56 -1.46 -14.84
CA SER A 93 -8.40 -0.97 -13.74
C SER A 93 -7.69 0.16 -12.97
N LYS A 94 -8.43 0.90 -12.13
CA LYS A 94 -7.81 1.87 -11.21
C LYS A 94 -6.75 1.21 -10.32
N LYS A 95 -6.98 -0.01 -9.86
CA LYS A 95 -5.99 -0.78 -9.07
C LYS A 95 -4.72 -1.10 -9.85
N ASP A 96 -4.83 -1.39 -11.15
CA ASP A 96 -3.66 -1.56 -12.02
C ASP A 96 -2.88 -0.25 -12.16
N ILE A 97 -3.57 0.89 -12.26
CA ILE A 97 -2.96 2.21 -12.33
C ILE A 97 -2.25 2.54 -11.02
N ILE A 98 -2.90 2.32 -9.87
CA ILE A 98 -2.30 2.50 -8.54
C ILE A 98 -1.00 1.69 -8.41
N PHE A 99 -1.03 0.42 -8.85
CA PHE A 99 0.14 -0.45 -8.87
C PHE A 99 1.28 0.11 -9.73
N LEU A 100 0.97 0.58 -10.95
CA LEU A 100 1.95 1.16 -11.88
C LEU A 100 2.55 2.46 -11.36
N GLU A 101 1.74 3.34 -10.79
CA GLU A 101 2.20 4.62 -10.22
C GLU A 101 3.12 4.39 -9.00
N ALA A 102 2.81 3.42 -8.14
CA ALA A 102 3.69 3.05 -7.04
C ALA A 102 5.04 2.50 -7.54
N LEU A 103 5.05 1.67 -8.59
CA LEU A 103 6.29 1.20 -9.21
C LEU A 103 7.10 2.35 -9.84
N LYS A 104 6.44 3.31 -10.49
CA LYS A 104 7.11 4.50 -11.03
C LYS A 104 7.73 5.36 -9.93
N SER A 105 7.04 5.55 -8.81
CA SER A 105 7.56 6.25 -7.64
C SER A 105 8.85 5.60 -7.11
N ASP A 106 8.94 4.27 -7.13
CA ASP A 106 10.17 3.53 -6.81
C ASP A 106 11.24 3.61 -7.91
N GLY A 107 10.98 4.38 -8.97
CA GLY A 107 11.86 4.55 -10.11
C GLY A 107 11.97 3.31 -11.00
N VAL A 108 10.97 2.41 -10.99
CA VAL A 108 10.86 1.31 -11.94
C VAL A 108 10.55 1.89 -13.32
N LYS A 109 11.35 1.54 -14.32
CA LYS A 109 11.20 2.08 -15.68
C LYS A 109 10.07 1.37 -16.41
N ILE A 110 9.03 2.14 -16.78
CA ILE A 110 7.94 1.69 -17.63
C ILE A 110 8.09 2.35 -18.99
N SER A 111 8.06 1.54 -20.06
CA SER A 111 8.24 2.06 -21.42
C SER A 111 7.06 2.93 -21.85
N LYS A 112 7.34 4.14 -22.36
CA LYS A 112 6.36 5.09 -22.90
C LYS A 112 5.42 4.51 -23.95
N LYS A 113 5.82 3.42 -24.63
CA LYS A 113 4.95 2.71 -25.60
C LYS A 113 3.64 2.17 -24.98
N TYR A 114 3.55 2.15 -23.65
CA TYR A 114 2.37 1.69 -22.91
C TYR A 114 1.52 2.84 -22.35
N ASP A 115 1.93 4.09 -22.52
CA ASP A 115 1.18 5.25 -21.98
C ASP A 115 -0.25 5.31 -22.52
N SER A 116 -0.47 4.84 -23.76
CA SER A 116 -1.80 4.74 -24.35
C SER A 116 -2.73 3.70 -23.70
N LEU A 117 -2.22 2.83 -22.83
CA LEU A 117 -3.03 1.85 -22.12
C LEU A 117 -3.71 2.46 -20.89
N TYR A 118 -3.19 3.57 -20.37
CA TYR A 118 -3.75 4.26 -19.22
C TYR A 118 -3.58 5.77 -19.39
N GLU A 119 -4.72 6.45 -19.48
CA GLU A 119 -4.77 7.90 -19.28
C GLU A 119 -5.10 8.14 -17.82
N VAL A 120 -4.10 8.55 -17.06
CA VAL A 120 -4.33 8.99 -15.68
C VAL A 120 -4.97 10.36 -15.78
N LYS A 121 -6.29 10.46 -15.61
CA LYS A 121 -6.88 11.73 -15.18
C LYS A 121 -6.33 11.96 -13.78
N GLN A 122 -5.36 12.84 -13.66
CA GLN A 122 -4.87 13.27 -12.36
C GLN A 122 -6.08 13.80 -11.59
N SER A 123 -6.50 13.08 -10.58
CA SER A 123 -7.41 13.63 -9.58
C SER A 123 -6.62 14.74 -8.90
N GLU A 124 -7.14 15.94 -8.89
CA GLU A 124 -6.49 17.07 -8.25
C GLU A 124 -6.32 16.73 -6.75
N MET A 125 -5.10 16.88 -6.27
CA MET A 125 -4.81 16.72 -4.85
C MET A 125 -5.52 17.85 -4.09
N PRO A 126 -6.25 17.57 -2.99
CA PRO A 126 -6.81 18.63 -2.15
C PRO A 126 -5.73 19.63 -1.73
N ALA A 127 -6.07 20.92 -1.79
CA ALA A 127 -5.09 22.00 -1.59
C ALA A 127 -4.42 21.95 -0.21
N ASP A 128 -5.12 21.51 0.84
CA ASP A 128 -4.58 21.33 2.18
C ASP A 128 -3.49 20.25 2.20
N ILE A 129 -3.75 19.11 1.55
CA ILE A 129 -2.78 18.01 1.43
C ILE A 129 -1.58 18.43 0.57
N GLN A 130 -1.83 19.11 -0.55
CA GLN A 130 -0.73 19.59 -1.41
C GLN A 130 0.18 20.56 -0.63
N THR A 131 -0.39 21.44 0.17
CA THR A 131 0.39 22.35 1.04
C THR A 131 1.23 21.57 2.06
N MET A 132 0.68 20.52 2.68
CA MET A 132 1.44 19.67 3.61
C MET A 132 2.60 18.94 2.91
N ILE A 133 2.36 18.47 1.67
CA ILE A 133 3.40 17.83 0.86
C ILE A 133 4.51 18.82 0.51
N ASP A 134 4.16 20.01 0.02
CA ASP A 134 5.11 21.04 -0.40
C ASP A 134 5.96 21.54 0.77
N ASN A 135 5.38 21.59 1.98
CA ASN A 135 6.06 21.95 3.22
C ASN A 135 6.82 20.78 3.86
N ASN A 136 6.73 19.56 3.28
CA ASN A 136 7.29 18.33 3.87
C ASN A 136 6.74 18.01 5.28
N GLU A 137 5.47 18.34 5.53
CA GLU A 137 4.77 18.11 6.80
C GLU A 137 4.23 16.66 6.85
N ILE A 138 5.14 15.69 6.83
CA ILE A 138 4.80 14.25 6.72
C ILE A 138 3.81 13.82 7.79
N GLY A 139 4.03 14.24 9.05
CA GLY A 139 3.16 13.87 10.18
C GLY A 139 1.73 14.38 10.01
N ALA A 140 1.56 15.64 9.59
CA ALA A 140 0.25 16.25 9.36
C ALA A 140 -0.48 15.54 8.19
N ALA A 141 0.22 15.27 7.09
CA ALA A 141 -0.34 14.56 5.96
C ALA A 141 -0.77 13.12 6.32
N LEU A 142 0.01 12.41 7.13
CA LEU A 142 -0.37 11.06 7.61
C LEU A 142 -1.60 11.10 8.52
N LEU A 143 -1.70 12.08 9.42
CA LEU A 143 -2.90 12.27 10.24
C LEU A 143 -4.12 12.57 9.38
N ARG A 144 -3.98 13.39 8.34
CA ARG A 144 -5.05 13.68 7.39
C ARG A 144 -5.49 12.43 6.61
N ILE A 145 -4.54 11.57 6.21
CA ILE A 145 -4.86 10.27 5.60
C ILE A 145 -5.67 9.39 6.57
N ILE A 146 -5.28 9.32 7.85
CA ILE A 146 -6.00 8.54 8.86
C ILE A 146 -7.43 9.07 9.03
N GLU A 147 -7.61 10.39 9.03
CA GLU A 147 -8.91 11.03 9.10
C GLU A 147 -9.80 10.68 7.89
N VAL A 148 -9.23 10.69 6.68
CA VAL A 148 -9.92 10.30 5.44
C VAL A 148 -10.33 8.82 5.45
N ILE A 149 -9.48 7.93 5.97
CA ILE A 149 -9.80 6.51 6.12
C ILE A 149 -10.94 6.33 7.13
N GLY A 150 -10.96 7.15 8.19
CA GLY A 150 -11.96 7.05 9.24
C GLY A 150 -11.96 5.70 9.97
N PRO A 151 -13.12 5.26 10.47
CA PRO A 151 -13.27 3.98 11.18
C PRO A 151 -13.33 2.76 10.26
N ASP A 152 -13.32 2.95 8.95
CA ASP A 152 -13.52 1.87 8.00
C ASP A 152 -12.30 0.95 7.92
N LYS A 153 -12.55 -0.32 7.58
CA LYS A 153 -11.46 -1.24 7.28
C LYS A 153 -10.84 -0.82 5.94
N ILE A 154 -9.52 -0.75 5.90
CA ILE A 154 -8.74 -0.39 4.71
C ILE A 154 -9.17 -1.19 3.46
N GLU A 155 -9.61 -2.43 3.66
CA GLU A 155 -10.08 -3.30 2.59
C GLU A 155 -11.41 -2.87 1.95
N ASN A 156 -12.18 -2.02 2.64
CA ASN A 156 -13.50 -1.56 2.21
C ASN A 156 -13.46 -0.14 1.62
N ILE A 157 -12.29 0.50 1.62
CA ILE A 157 -12.11 1.84 1.05
C ILE A 157 -12.28 1.76 -0.47
N ASP A 158 -12.97 2.73 -1.05
CA ASP A 158 -13.16 2.84 -2.49
C ASP A 158 -11.84 3.10 -3.24
N GLU A 159 -11.82 2.77 -4.52
CA GLU A 159 -10.60 2.84 -5.33
C GLU A 159 -10.08 4.28 -5.54
N ASP A 160 -10.95 5.29 -5.49
CA ASP A 160 -10.55 6.69 -5.64
C ASP A 160 -9.83 7.17 -4.38
N THR A 161 -10.35 6.83 -3.23
CA THR A 161 -9.71 7.11 -1.94
C THR A 161 -8.39 6.36 -1.79
N VAL A 162 -8.33 5.09 -2.20
CA VAL A 162 -7.06 4.34 -2.23
C VAL A 162 -6.05 5.01 -3.16
N TYR A 163 -6.47 5.43 -4.36
CA TYR A 163 -5.60 6.14 -5.31
C TYR A 163 -5.03 7.41 -4.69
N PHE A 164 -5.88 8.22 -4.07
CA PHE A 164 -5.50 9.44 -3.38
C PHE A 164 -4.46 9.18 -2.27
N ILE A 165 -4.73 8.20 -1.39
CA ILE A 165 -3.81 7.84 -0.29
C ILE A 165 -2.45 7.41 -0.83
N ILE A 166 -2.42 6.50 -1.81
CA ILE A 166 -1.18 6.00 -2.39
C ILE A 166 -0.40 7.11 -3.10
N ASN A 167 -1.09 8.01 -3.82
CA ASN A 167 -0.46 9.15 -4.47
C ASN A 167 0.18 10.10 -3.44
N THR A 168 -0.51 10.40 -2.34
CA THR A 168 0.03 11.21 -1.24
C THR A 168 1.29 10.56 -0.65
N LEU A 169 1.24 9.25 -0.35
CA LEU A 169 2.38 8.53 0.20
C LEU A 169 3.57 8.46 -0.79
N ASN A 170 3.29 8.36 -2.10
CA ASN A 170 4.32 8.42 -3.14
C ASN A 170 5.05 9.79 -3.12
N GLN A 171 4.30 10.89 -3.05
CA GLN A 171 4.88 12.24 -3.05
C GLN A 171 5.66 12.53 -1.76
N LEU A 172 5.24 11.98 -0.64
CA LEU A 172 5.94 12.08 0.65
C LEU A 172 7.11 11.10 0.79
N ASN A 173 7.33 10.20 -0.16
CA ASN A 173 8.34 9.13 -0.11
C ASN A 173 8.22 8.23 1.13
N VAL A 174 6.98 7.95 1.57
CA VAL A 174 6.69 7.07 2.73
C VAL A 174 6.43 5.64 2.24
N ASP A 175 7.46 5.03 1.64
CA ASP A 175 7.36 3.76 0.92
C ASP A 175 6.94 2.60 1.81
N LEU A 176 7.40 2.54 3.05
CA LEU A 176 7.10 1.42 3.95
C LEU A 176 5.58 1.31 4.24
N ILE A 177 4.93 2.44 4.53
CA ILE A 177 3.48 2.50 4.79
C ILE A 177 2.72 2.22 3.49
N ARG A 178 3.13 2.88 2.39
CA ARG A 178 2.55 2.66 1.06
C ARG A 178 2.55 1.18 0.67
N ASN A 179 3.70 0.52 0.79
CA ASN A 179 3.84 -0.88 0.39
C ASN A 179 2.97 -1.81 1.24
N LYS A 180 2.90 -1.58 2.55
CA LYS A 180 1.99 -2.32 3.44
C LYS A 180 0.51 -2.13 3.04
N LEU A 181 0.10 -0.92 2.66
CA LEU A 181 -1.26 -0.64 2.18
C LEU A 181 -1.53 -1.35 0.85
N LEU A 182 -0.63 -1.25 -0.12
CA LEU A 182 -0.77 -1.91 -1.42
C LEU A 182 -0.97 -3.42 -1.27
N LEU A 183 -0.18 -4.06 -0.41
CA LEU A 183 -0.31 -5.49 -0.12
C LEU A 183 -1.62 -5.88 0.57
N LYS A 184 -2.30 -4.93 1.21
CA LYS A 184 -3.61 -5.15 1.82
C LYS A 184 -4.77 -4.94 0.86
N VAL A 185 -4.68 -3.96 -0.05
CA VAL A 185 -5.83 -3.53 -0.87
C VAL A 185 -5.84 -4.10 -2.28
N LEU A 186 -4.67 -4.47 -2.84
CA LEU A 186 -4.56 -4.93 -4.23
C LEU A 186 -4.79 -6.43 -4.41
N PRO A 187 -4.23 -7.36 -3.57
CA PRO A 187 -4.37 -8.79 -3.79
C PRO A 187 -5.81 -9.28 -3.69
N LEU A 188 -6.12 -10.38 -4.41
CA LEU A 188 -7.31 -11.16 -4.14
C LEU A 188 -7.21 -11.79 -2.75
N LYS A 189 -8.14 -11.43 -1.87
CA LYS A 189 -8.34 -12.09 -0.59
C LYS A 189 -9.30 -13.25 -0.78
N VAL A 190 -8.91 -14.40 -0.30
CA VAL A 190 -9.73 -15.62 -0.23
C VAL A 190 -10.05 -15.91 1.20
#